data_c73bad8a5b5391812eadf942e1612014
#
_entry.id   c73bad8a5b5391812eadf942e1612014
#
_cell.length_a   1.000
_cell.length_b   1.000
_cell.length_c   1.000
_cell.angle_alpha   90.00
_cell.angle_beta   90.00
_cell.angle_gamma   90.00
#
_symmetry.space_group_name_H-M   'P 1'
#
loop_
_entity.id
_entity.type
_entity.pdbx_description
1 polymer ?
#
loop_
_entity_poly.entity_id
_entity_poly.type
_entity_poly.pdbx_seq_one_letter_code
_entity_poly.pdbx_strand_id
1 'polypeptide(L)'
;NNALGAVNFQGKAPMREYTLEVFLKQCMDDGYDGPTFLVLKDIHHEIEQPRIVALLKYIAEKNLAVDGYYCTIFVVSPKIAIPLELENYITIVDFPLPQVERIREIIDEFARDLSIEVQPDTKNEMALSFKGLHEFQIKQILNLAYQNGGTIDSSDKSLILKEKEQFVKKSGMLEIVNFKETIHDIGGLGNLKEWLSRKAKIFQNLDRAMRFGVD
;
A
#
# COMPACT_ATOMS: atom_id res chain seq x y z
N ASN A 1 -2.31 -10.63 -14.51
CA ASN A 1 -3.66 -11.14 -14.66
C ASN A 1 -4.64 -10.08 -14.18
N ASN A 2 -5.38 -9.48 -15.06
CA ASN A 2 -6.51 -8.62 -14.71
C ASN A 2 -7.77 -9.21 -15.38
N ALA A 3 -8.94 -8.62 -15.12
CA ALA A 3 -10.20 -9.09 -15.72
C ALA A 3 -10.18 -9.12 -17.27
N LEU A 4 -9.19 -8.54 -17.90
CA LEU A 4 -8.99 -8.50 -19.37
C LEU A 4 -7.90 -9.48 -19.84
N GLY A 5 -7.32 -10.31 -18.96
CA GLY A 5 -6.19 -11.19 -19.27
C GLY A 5 -4.88 -10.43 -19.46
N ALA A 6 -4.01 -10.91 -20.36
CA ALA A 6 -2.75 -10.24 -20.71
C ALA A 6 -3.06 -9.02 -21.60
N VAL A 7 -2.48 -7.87 -21.26
CA VAL A 7 -2.60 -6.64 -22.05
C VAL A 7 -1.23 -6.06 -22.35
N ASN A 8 -1.04 -5.55 -23.56
CA ASN A 8 0.14 -4.78 -23.90
C ASN A 8 0.03 -3.38 -23.30
N PHE A 9 1.06 -2.96 -22.58
CA PHE A 9 1.10 -1.65 -21.93
C PHE A 9 0.97 -0.48 -22.92
N GLN A 10 1.54 -0.61 -24.10
CA GLN A 10 1.52 0.44 -25.14
C GLN A 10 0.19 0.49 -25.91
N GLY A 11 -0.45 -0.63 -26.14
CA GLY A 11 -1.61 -0.72 -27.05
C GLY A 11 -2.97 -0.80 -26.36
N LYS A 12 -3.04 -1.03 -25.05
CA LYS A 12 -4.29 -1.31 -24.31
C LYS A 12 -5.17 -2.42 -24.94
N ALA A 13 -4.68 -3.05 -26.01
CA ALA A 13 -5.39 -4.15 -26.66
C ALA A 13 -5.23 -5.40 -25.81
N PRO A 14 -6.31 -6.14 -25.51
CA PRO A 14 -6.19 -7.43 -24.87
C PRO A 14 -5.37 -8.36 -25.79
N MET A 15 -4.24 -8.86 -25.28
CA MET A 15 -3.63 -10.04 -25.88
C MET A 15 -4.59 -11.19 -25.57
N ARG A 16 -4.70 -12.18 -26.50
CA ARG A 16 -5.62 -13.33 -26.38
C ARG A 16 -5.73 -13.87 -24.95
N GLU A 17 -6.86 -14.48 -24.60
CA GLU A 17 -7.04 -15.17 -23.31
C GLU A 17 -5.99 -16.28 -23.17
N TYR A 18 -4.91 -15.97 -22.45
CA TYR A 18 -3.88 -16.93 -22.10
C TYR A 18 -4.01 -17.30 -20.62
N THR A 19 -3.90 -18.57 -20.32
CA THR A 19 -3.55 -18.98 -18.97
C THR A 19 -2.14 -18.49 -18.65
N LEU A 20 -1.83 -18.29 -17.35
CA LEU A 20 -0.48 -17.87 -16.94
C LEU A 20 0.60 -18.81 -17.50
N GLU A 21 0.34 -20.12 -17.50
CA GLU A 21 1.27 -21.12 -18.02
C GLU A 21 1.58 -20.91 -19.51
N VAL A 22 0.55 -20.71 -20.34
CA VAL A 22 0.72 -20.48 -21.79
C VAL A 22 1.45 -19.17 -22.05
N PHE A 23 1.12 -18.13 -21.30
CA PHE A 23 1.78 -16.83 -21.39
C PHE A 23 3.27 -16.91 -21.05
N LEU A 24 3.63 -17.57 -19.95
CA LEU A 24 5.03 -17.74 -19.57
C LEU A 24 5.81 -18.59 -20.57
N LYS A 25 5.20 -19.65 -21.13
CA LYS A 25 5.83 -20.44 -22.21
C LYS A 25 6.12 -19.59 -23.44
N GLN A 26 5.20 -18.76 -23.86
CA GLN A 26 5.43 -17.85 -24.97
C GLN A 26 6.59 -16.89 -24.69
N CYS A 27 6.69 -16.36 -23.49
CA CYS A 27 7.82 -15.51 -23.07
C CYS A 27 9.16 -16.24 -23.08
N MET A 28 9.17 -17.58 -22.93
CA MET A 28 10.40 -18.38 -23.04
C MET A 28 10.88 -18.55 -24.47
N ASP A 29 9.95 -18.72 -25.42
CA ASP A 29 10.25 -19.08 -26.80
C ASP A 29 10.55 -17.86 -27.66
N ASP A 30 9.85 -16.75 -27.45
CA ASP A 30 10.03 -15.54 -28.22
C ASP A 30 11.31 -14.81 -27.78
N GLY A 31 12.32 -14.85 -28.64
CA GLY A 31 13.44 -13.92 -28.57
C GLY A 31 12.92 -12.50 -28.84
N TYR A 32 12.60 -11.78 -27.82
CA TYR A 32 12.22 -10.36 -27.94
C TYR A 32 13.44 -9.55 -28.38
N ASP A 33 13.27 -8.67 -29.35
CA ASP A 33 14.32 -7.75 -29.83
C ASP A 33 14.65 -6.66 -28.79
N GLY A 34 14.91 -7.05 -27.54
CA GLY A 34 15.28 -6.13 -26.49
C GLY A 34 14.72 -6.47 -25.10
N PRO A 35 15.00 -5.62 -24.10
CA PRO A 35 14.55 -5.85 -22.74
C PRO A 35 13.04 -5.93 -22.61
N THR A 36 12.56 -7.03 -22.05
CA THR A 36 11.14 -7.29 -21.83
C THR A 36 10.80 -7.17 -20.36
N PHE A 37 9.72 -6.44 -20.06
CA PHE A 37 9.19 -6.26 -18.70
C PHE A 37 7.81 -6.90 -18.60
N LEU A 38 7.67 -7.88 -17.72
CA LEU A 38 6.41 -8.55 -17.44
C LEU A 38 5.89 -8.12 -16.08
N VAL A 39 4.62 -7.72 -16.00
CA VAL A 39 3.94 -7.41 -14.74
C VAL A 39 2.84 -8.43 -14.51
N LEU A 40 3.05 -9.30 -13.54
CA LEU A 40 2.11 -10.34 -13.14
C LEU A 40 1.39 -9.87 -11.87
N LYS A 41 0.07 -9.70 -11.95
CA LYS A 41 -0.74 -9.22 -10.84
C LYS A 41 -1.54 -10.36 -10.23
N ASP A 42 -1.54 -10.40 -8.89
CA ASP A 42 -2.39 -11.29 -8.09
C ASP A 42 -2.22 -12.79 -8.38
N ILE A 43 -1.01 -13.20 -8.77
CA ILE A 43 -0.69 -14.61 -9.08
C ILE A 43 -0.33 -15.44 -7.84
N HIS A 44 -0.60 -14.95 -6.65
CA HIS A 44 -0.21 -15.61 -5.39
C HIS A 44 -0.87 -16.99 -5.17
N HIS A 45 -1.92 -17.32 -5.92
CA HIS A 45 -2.51 -18.66 -5.93
C HIS A 45 -1.91 -19.59 -7.00
N GLU A 46 -1.40 -19.01 -8.10
CA GLU A 46 -0.81 -19.78 -9.19
C GLU A 46 0.70 -19.97 -9.01
N ILE A 47 1.38 -19.05 -8.33
CA ILE A 47 2.84 -19.06 -8.19
C ILE A 47 3.39 -20.30 -7.46
N GLU A 48 2.57 -20.96 -6.64
CA GLU A 48 2.92 -22.20 -5.92
C GLU A 48 2.75 -23.47 -6.79
N GLN A 49 2.15 -23.34 -7.98
CA GLN A 49 1.98 -24.49 -8.86
C GLN A 49 3.33 -24.94 -9.45
N PRO A 50 3.69 -26.24 -9.38
CA PRO A 50 5.02 -26.71 -9.81
C PRO A 50 5.39 -26.33 -11.25
N ARG A 51 4.40 -26.27 -12.14
CA ARG A 51 4.61 -25.86 -13.54
C ARG A 51 4.97 -24.39 -13.66
N ILE A 52 4.30 -23.52 -12.89
CA ILE A 52 4.57 -22.08 -12.89
C ILE A 52 5.95 -21.83 -12.26
N VAL A 53 6.26 -22.49 -11.15
CA VAL A 53 7.59 -22.44 -10.52
C VAL A 53 8.68 -22.79 -11.52
N ALA A 54 8.54 -23.93 -12.24
CA ALA A 54 9.51 -24.37 -13.22
C ALA A 54 9.71 -23.36 -14.36
N LEU A 55 8.62 -22.75 -14.84
CA LEU A 55 8.67 -21.75 -15.93
C LEU A 55 9.35 -20.45 -15.46
N LEU A 56 9.00 -19.95 -14.28
CA LEU A 56 9.62 -18.74 -13.73
C LEU A 56 11.10 -18.95 -13.45
N LYS A 57 11.47 -20.12 -12.90
CA LYS A 57 12.86 -20.49 -12.68
C LYS A 57 13.64 -20.56 -13.99
N TYR A 58 13.09 -21.21 -15.00
CA TYR A 58 13.72 -21.30 -16.32
C TYR A 58 13.97 -19.91 -16.94
N ILE A 59 12.99 -19.00 -16.88
CA ILE A 59 13.15 -17.63 -17.37
C ILE A 59 14.27 -16.91 -16.61
N ALA A 60 14.33 -17.05 -15.28
CA ALA A 60 15.37 -16.46 -14.47
C ALA A 60 16.75 -17.00 -14.82
N GLU A 61 16.90 -18.33 -14.97
CA GLU A 61 18.15 -18.98 -15.36
C GLU A 61 18.57 -18.60 -16.78
N LYS A 62 17.63 -18.48 -17.71
CA LYS A 62 17.89 -18.05 -19.09
C LYS A 62 18.44 -16.61 -19.14
N ASN A 63 17.94 -15.69 -18.29
CA ASN A 63 18.50 -14.35 -18.14
C ASN A 63 19.98 -14.33 -17.73
N LEU A 64 20.41 -15.34 -16.96
CA LEU A 64 21.79 -15.44 -16.49
C LEU A 64 22.72 -16.14 -17.49
N ALA A 65 22.18 -17.02 -18.33
CA ALA A 65 22.95 -17.93 -19.16
C ALA A 65 23.00 -17.54 -20.65
N VAL A 66 22.05 -16.74 -21.13
CA VAL A 66 21.90 -16.43 -22.56
C VAL A 66 22.10 -14.95 -22.81
N ASP A 67 23.19 -14.62 -23.50
CA ASP A 67 23.46 -13.26 -23.93
C ASP A 67 22.36 -12.74 -24.87
N GLY A 68 21.88 -11.52 -24.59
CA GLY A 68 20.81 -10.92 -25.40
C GLY A 68 19.39 -11.26 -24.97
N TYR A 69 19.21 -12.18 -24.01
CA TYR A 69 17.90 -12.45 -23.43
C TYR A 69 17.73 -11.64 -22.12
N TYR A 70 16.82 -10.69 -22.14
CA TYR A 70 16.55 -9.81 -20.99
C TYR A 70 15.05 -9.80 -20.70
N CYS A 71 14.61 -10.55 -19.68
CA CYS A 71 13.22 -10.61 -19.24
C CYS A 71 13.14 -10.35 -17.75
N THR A 72 12.63 -9.20 -17.36
CA THR A 72 12.41 -8.85 -15.95
C THR A 72 10.94 -9.06 -15.60
N ILE A 73 10.67 -9.83 -14.56
CA ILE A 73 9.32 -10.13 -14.10
C ILE A 73 9.05 -9.40 -12.79
N PHE A 74 8.02 -8.57 -12.77
CA PHE A 74 7.49 -7.94 -11.56
C PHE A 74 6.25 -8.71 -11.12
N VAL A 75 6.28 -9.26 -9.92
CA VAL A 75 5.10 -9.86 -9.29
C VAL A 75 4.51 -8.86 -8.31
N VAL A 76 3.29 -8.43 -8.58
CA VAL A 76 2.54 -7.50 -7.71
C VAL A 76 1.41 -8.28 -7.05
N SER A 77 1.48 -8.42 -5.74
CA SER A 77 0.54 -9.25 -4.98
C SER A 77 0.31 -8.65 -3.57
N PRO A 78 -0.91 -8.77 -3.03
CA PRO A 78 -1.20 -8.35 -1.65
C PRO A 78 -0.60 -9.29 -0.60
N LYS A 79 -0.16 -10.49 -1.02
CA LYS A 79 0.42 -11.51 -0.16
C LYS A 79 1.75 -11.98 -0.73
N ILE A 80 2.76 -12.06 0.11
CA ILE A 80 4.04 -12.66 -0.25
C ILE A 80 3.86 -14.18 -0.24
N ALA A 81 4.02 -14.80 -1.41
CA ALA A 81 4.06 -16.25 -1.60
C ALA A 81 5.27 -16.53 -2.51
N ILE A 82 6.37 -16.97 -1.92
CA ILE A 82 7.61 -17.27 -2.64
C ILE A 82 7.92 -18.76 -2.45
N PRO A 83 7.79 -19.57 -3.50
CA PRO A 83 8.27 -20.95 -3.49
C PRO A 83 9.77 -21.01 -3.20
N LEU A 84 10.18 -22.03 -2.44
CA LEU A 84 11.57 -22.24 -2.03
C LEU A 84 12.54 -22.25 -3.23
N GLU A 85 12.10 -22.84 -4.34
CA GLU A 85 12.86 -22.95 -5.57
C GLU A 85 13.14 -21.60 -6.25
N LEU A 86 12.38 -20.58 -5.92
CA LEU A 86 12.48 -19.23 -6.50
C LEU A 86 13.16 -18.22 -5.57
N GLU A 87 13.42 -18.55 -4.30
CA GLU A 87 13.95 -17.61 -3.32
C GLU A 87 15.23 -16.90 -3.78
N ASN A 88 16.14 -17.63 -4.44
CA ASN A 88 17.40 -17.07 -4.91
C ASN A 88 17.28 -16.18 -6.17
N TYR A 89 16.12 -16.17 -6.82
CA TYR A 89 15.88 -15.42 -8.05
C TYR A 89 14.96 -14.21 -7.82
N ILE A 90 14.37 -14.07 -6.64
CA ILE A 90 13.39 -13.03 -6.32
C ILE A 90 13.97 -12.03 -5.33
N THR A 91 13.83 -10.76 -5.65
CA THR A 91 14.12 -9.66 -4.73
C THR A 91 12.79 -9.05 -4.28
N ILE A 92 12.57 -8.99 -2.98
CA ILE A 92 11.39 -8.32 -2.40
C ILE A 92 11.65 -6.82 -2.42
N VAL A 93 10.69 -6.07 -2.94
CA VAL A 93 10.68 -4.60 -2.91
C VAL A 93 9.53 -4.14 -2.06
N ASP A 94 9.83 -3.57 -0.92
CA ASP A 94 8.84 -3.01 -0.03
C ASP A 94 8.41 -1.62 -0.49
N PHE A 95 7.11 -1.38 -0.51
CA PHE A 95 6.54 -0.05 -0.70
C PHE A 95 6.10 0.49 0.65
N PRO A 96 6.88 1.37 1.28
CA PRO A 96 6.53 1.94 2.56
C PRO A 96 5.27 2.80 2.44
N LEU A 97 4.51 2.85 3.53
CA LEU A 97 3.38 3.77 3.63
C LEU A 97 3.86 5.23 3.53
N PRO A 98 3.07 6.12 2.93
CA PRO A 98 3.46 7.50 2.76
C PRO A 98 3.69 8.18 4.12
N GLN A 99 4.80 8.89 4.25
CA GLN A 99 5.11 9.74 5.38
C GLN A 99 4.28 11.04 5.32
N VAL A 100 4.27 11.79 6.42
CA VAL A 100 3.43 12.99 6.54
C VAL A 100 3.68 14.00 5.43
N GLU A 101 4.91 14.16 5.00
CA GLU A 101 5.31 15.03 3.89
C GLU A 101 4.65 14.60 2.58
N ARG A 102 4.75 13.30 2.24
CA ARG A 102 4.10 12.76 1.04
C ARG A 102 2.58 12.85 1.12
N ILE A 103 2.00 12.67 2.32
CA ILE A 103 0.54 12.82 2.49
C ILE A 103 0.11 14.27 2.23
N ARG A 104 0.88 15.27 2.66
CA ARG A 104 0.61 16.67 2.33
C ARG A 104 0.64 16.93 0.81
N GLU A 105 1.63 16.36 0.11
CA GLU A 105 1.70 16.44 -1.35
C GLU A 105 0.47 15.83 -2.01
N ILE A 106 0.01 14.65 -1.55
CA ILE A 106 -1.21 13.99 -2.07
C ILE A 106 -2.44 14.90 -1.88
N ILE A 107 -2.56 15.56 -0.72
CA ILE A 107 -3.65 16.51 -0.48
C ILE A 107 -3.55 17.71 -1.42
N ASP A 108 -2.34 18.24 -1.63
CA ASP A 108 -2.11 19.38 -2.54
C ASP A 108 -2.34 18.99 -4.01
N GLU A 109 -1.96 17.80 -4.44
CA GLU A 109 -2.26 17.25 -5.77
C GLU A 109 -3.79 17.16 -5.96
N PHE A 110 -4.48 16.57 -4.99
CA PHE A 110 -5.94 16.43 -5.02
C PHE A 110 -6.66 17.79 -5.07
N ALA A 111 -6.22 18.75 -4.25
CA ALA A 111 -6.79 20.09 -4.20
C ALA A 111 -6.60 20.84 -5.54
N ARG A 112 -5.43 20.70 -6.17
CA ARG A 112 -5.16 21.29 -7.50
C ARG A 112 -6.04 20.67 -8.58
N ASP A 113 -6.18 19.34 -8.60
CA ASP A 113 -6.96 18.63 -9.61
C ASP A 113 -8.44 19.06 -9.60
N LEU A 114 -8.96 19.40 -8.42
CA LEU A 114 -10.35 19.85 -8.23
C LEU A 114 -10.50 21.36 -8.15
N SER A 115 -9.40 22.12 -8.23
CA SER A 115 -9.38 23.60 -8.09
C SER A 115 -10.02 24.07 -6.78
N ILE A 116 -9.76 23.35 -5.68
CA ILE A 116 -10.20 23.71 -4.32
C ILE A 116 -9.03 24.21 -3.48
N GLU A 117 -9.32 25.02 -2.46
CA GLU A 117 -8.33 25.48 -1.50
C GLU A 117 -8.50 24.75 -0.16
N VAL A 118 -7.40 24.21 0.36
CA VAL A 118 -7.35 23.55 1.67
C VAL A 118 -6.48 24.40 2.61
N GLN A 119 -7.05 24.82 3.72
CA GLN A 119 -6.34 25.64 4.69
C GLN A 119 -5.10 24.90 5.25
N PRO A 120 -3.96 25.58 5.47
CA PRO A 120 -2.71 24.94 5.93
C PRO A 120 -2.86 24.15 7.23
N ASP A 121 -3.62 24.66 8.19
CA ASP A 121 -3.86 23.98 9.47
C ASP A 121 -4.69 22.70 9.27
N THR A 122 -5.76 22.77 8.50
CA THR A 122 -6.58 21.62 8.11
C THR A 122 -5.74 20.57 7.39
N LYS A 123 -4.91 20.97 6.44
CA LYS A 123 -4.00 20.08 5.72
C LYS A 123 -3.05 19.34 6.69
N ASN A 124 -2.47 20.02 7.65
CA ASN A 124 -1.57 19.42 8.63
C ASN A 124 -2.30 18.41 9.53
N GLU A 125 -3.47 18.75 10.04
CA GLU A 125 -4.30 17.85 10.86
C GLU A 125 -4.71 16.60 10.07
N MET A 126 -5.14 16.78 8.83
CA MET A 126 -5.52 15.67 7.95
C MET A 126 -4.34 14.77 7.63
N ALA A 127 -3.16 15.35 7.34
CA ALA A 127 -1.96 14.59 7.05
C ALA A 127 -1.57 13.69 8.23
N LEU A 128 -1.68 14.17 9.46
CA LEU A 128 -1.48 13.35 10.65
C LEU A 128 -2.55 12.26 10.81
N SER A 129 -3.79 12.59 10.50
CA SER A 129 -4.92 11.65 10.59
C SER A 129 -4.81 10.53 9.54
N PHE A 130 -4.27 10.80 8.37
CA PHE A 130 -4.04 9.82 7.30
C PHE A 130 -2.83 8.92 7.51
N LYS A 131 -1.96 9.21 8.46
CA LYS A 131 -0.79 8.36 8.75
C LYS A 131 -1.20 6.90 8.97
N GLY A 132 -0.51 5.98 8.27
CA GLY A 132 -0.81 4.55 8.31
C GLY A 132 -1.77 4.06 7.22
N LEU A 133 -2.18 4.92 6.29
CA LEU A 133 -2.96 4.57 5.12
C LEU A 133 -2.10 4.57 3.85
N HIS A 134 -2.47 3.74 2.87
CA HIS A 134 -1.89 3.78 1.53
C HIS A 134 -2.40 4.99 0.73
N GLU A 135 -1.62 5.46 -0.24
CA GLU A 135 -2.00 6.59 -1.10
C GLU A 135 -3.40 6.43 -1.74
N PHE A 136 -3.72 5.22 -2.20
CA PHE A 136 -5.04 4.94 -2.77
C PHE A 136 -6.17 5.15 -1.77
N GLN A 137 -5.99 4.70 -0.51
CA GLN A 137 -6.97 4.88 0.56
C GLN A 137 -7.15 6.35 0.92
N ILE A 138 -6.05 7.10 0.97
CA ILE A 138 -6.08 8.55 1.20
C ILE A 138 -6.91 9.24 0.12
N LYS A 139 -6.63 8.95 -1.15
CA LYS A 139 -7.39 9.52 -2.28
C LYS A 139 -8.87 9.14 -2.26
N GLN A 140 -9.21 7.91 -1.85
CA GLN A 140 -10.61 7.50 -1.67
C GLN A 140 -11.33 8.33 -0.59
N ILE A 141 -10.69 8.55 0.56
CA ILE A 141 -11.29 9.33 1.65
C ILE A 141 -11.43 10.80 1.26
N LEU A 142 -10.42 11.37 0.58
CA LEU A 142 -10.48 12.74 0.07
C LEU A 142 -11.63 12.92 -0.94
N ASN A 143 -11.81 11.96 -1.85
CA ASN A 143 -12.96 11.97 -2.78
C ASN A 143 -14.30 11.93 -2.03
N LEU A 144 -14.40 11.10 -0.99
CA LEU A 144 -15.62 10.99 -0.21
C LEU A 144 -15.92 12.28 0.57
N ALA A 145 -14.90 12.90 1.16
CA ALA A 145 -15.03 14.19 1.84
C ALA A 145 -15.51 15.28 0.86
N TYR A 146 -14.87 15.37 -0.30
CA TYR A 146 -15.27 16.32 -1.33
C TYR A 146 -16.70 16.12 -1.84
N GLN A 147 -17.13 14.86 -2.03
CA GLN A 147 -18.51 14.56 -2.44
C GLN A 147 -19.56 14.98 -1.40
N ASN A 148 -19.20 14.96 -0.11
CA ASN A 148 -20.12 15.34 0.96
C ASN A 148 -20.30 16.87 1.11
N GLY A 149 -19.23 17.64 0.88
CA GLY A 149 -19.26 19.10 1.17
C GLY A 149 -18.84 19.99 0.00
N GLY A 150 -18.30 19.45 -1.09
CA GLY A 150 -17.73 20.22 -2.19
C GLY A 150 -16.41 20.95 -1.84
N THR A 151 -15.98 20.83 -0.60
CA THR A 151 -14.73 21.36 -0.05
C THR A 151 -14.12 20.32 0.87
N ILE A 152 -12.91 20.59 1.33
CA ILE A 152 -12.25 19.76 2.36
C ILE A 152 -11.90 20.67 3.52
N ASP A 153 -12.48 20.40 4.68
CA ASP A 153 -12.28 21.21 5.86
C ASP A 153 -12.20 20.37 7.16
N SER A 154 -12.11 21.05 8.30
CA SER A 154 -11.97 20.40 9.60
C SER A 154 -13.19 19.56 10.01
N SER A 155 -14.37 19.75 9.41
CA SER A 155 -15.56 18.96 9.69
C SER A 155 -15.46 17.52 9.19
N ASP A 156 -14.59 17.28 8.17
CA ASP A 156 -14.35 15.96 7.59
C ASP A 156 -13.52 15.04 8.49
N LYS A 157 -12.99 15.55 9.59
CA LYS A 157 -12.16 14.75 10.51
C LYS A 157 -12.88 13.53 11.05
N SER A 158 -14.16 13.65 11.36
CA SER A 158 -14.99 12.53 11.84
C SER A 158 -15.16 11.45 10.75
N LEU A 159 -15.34 11.87 9.50
CA LEU A 159 -15.42 11.00 8.35
C LEU A 159 -14.09 10.27 8.14
N ILE A 160 -12.96 10.99 8.17
CA ILE A 160 -11.62 10.41 8.00
C ILE A 160 -11.37 9.32 9.06
N LEU A 161 -11.68 9.58 10.32
CA LEU A 161 -11.52 8.63 11.41
C LEU A 161 -12.40 7.38 11.20
N LYS A 162 -13.66 7.58 10.80
CA LYS A 162 -14.59 6.48 10.52
C LYS A 162 -14.10 5.60 9.36
N GLU A 163 -13.67 6.19 8.27
CA GLU A 163 -13.14 5.45 7.12
C GLU A 163 -11.84 4.72 7.46
N LYS A 164 -10.94 5.38 8.21
CA LYS A 164 -9.73 4.72 8.72
C LYS A 164 -10.06 3.51 9.58
N GLU A 165 -11.06 3.61 10.46
CA GLU A 165 -11.55 2.49 11.26
C GLU A 165 -12.03 1.33 10.37
N GLN A 166 -12.75 1.62 9.28
CA GLN A 166 -13.19 0.60 8.33
C GLN A 166 -12.01 -0.14 7.68
N PHE A 167 -10.94 0.60 7.30
CA PHE A 167 -9.75 -0.04 6.73
C PHE A 167 -9.02 -0.93 7.74
N VAL A 168 -8.90 -0.48 8.99
CA VAL A 168 -8.31 -1.28 10.07
C VAL A 168 -9.13 -2.55 10.33
N LYS A 169 -10.44 -2.44 10.40
CA LYS A 169 -11.35 -3.60 10.58
C LYS A 169 -11.23 -4.63 9.46
N LYS A 170 -11.05 -4.18 8.20
CA LYS A 170 -10.88 -5.08 7.04
C LYS A 170 -9.61 -5.94 7.14
N SER A 171 -8.59 -5.51 7.89
CA SER A 171 -7.38 -6.32 8.12
C SER A 171 -7.66 -7.59 8.94
N GLY A 172 -8.74 -7.60 9.70
CA GLY A 172 -9.15 -8.71 10.58
C GLY A 172 -8.25 -8.95 11.80
N MET A 173 -7.16 -8.17 11.94
CA MET A 173 -6.18 -8.32 13.02
C MET A 173 -6.30 -7.26 14.11
N LEU A 174 -6.88 -6.10 13.77
CA LEU A 174 -6.97 -4.97 14.68
C LEU A 174 -8.40 -4.41 14.71
N GLU A 175 -8.82 -3.94 15.85
CA GLU A 175 -10.07 -3.22 16.06
C GLU A 175 -9.79 -1.88 16.75
N ILE A 176 -10.40 -0.82 16.24
CA ILE A 176 -10.37 0.49 16.93
C ILE A 176 -11.54 0.50 17.91
N VAL A 177 -11.21 0.51 19.18
CA VAL A 177 -12.20 0.58 20.25
C VAL A 177 -12.36 2.04 20.67
N ASN A 178 -13.55 2.58 20.47
CA ASN A 178 -13.91 3.91 20.93
C ASN A 178 -14.43 3.82 22.37
N PHE A 179 -13.61 4.20 23.33
CA PHE A 179 -14.00 4.29 24.72
C PHE A 179 -14.76 5.59 24.97
N LYS A 180 -15.87 5.48 25.70
CA LYS A 180 -16.60 6.64 26.25
C LYS A 180 -16.07 7.03 27.62
N GLU A 181 -15.44 6.06 28.28
CA GLU A 181 -14.89 6.21 29.62
C GLU A 181 -13.56 6.96 29.57
N THR A 182 -13.37 7.82 30.54
CA THR A 182 -12.12 8.57 30.73
C THR A 182 -11.30 7.96 31.86
N ILE A 183 -10.03 8.33 31.96
CA ILE A 183 -9.15 7.90 33.05
C ILE A 183 -9.70 8.30 34.45
N HIS A 184 -10.59 9.27 34.48
CA HIS A 184 -11.23 9.74 35.71
C HIS A 184 -12.38 8.83 36.15
N ASP A 185 -12.98 8.11 35.24
CA ASP A 185 -14.10 7.20 35.53
C ASP A 185 -13.63 5.88 36.15
N ILE A 186 -12.32 5.62 36.11
CA ILE A 186 -11.70 4.43 36.69
C ILE A 186 -11.32 4.71 38.16
N GLY A 187 -11.85 3.95 39.11
CA GLY A 187 -11.49 4.04 40.52
C GLY A 187 -10.07 3.50 40.82
N GLY A 188 -9.35 4.14 41.75
CA GLY A 188 -8.02 3.69 42.20
C GLY A 188 -6.91 3.83 41.15
N LEU A 189 -5.90 2.96 41.23
CA LEU A 189 -4.76 2.83 40.27
C LEU A 189 -3.96 4.15 40.08
N GLY A 190 -3.72 4.93 41.16
CA GLY A 190 -3.07 6.26 41.13
C GLY A 190 -1.72 6.24 40.37
N ASN A 191 -0.85 5.28 40.68
CA ASN A 191 0.46 5.17 40.06
C ASN A 191 0.37 4.89 38.52
N LEU A 192 -0.59 4.04 38.11
CA LEU A 192 -0.83 3.75 36.70
C LEU A 192 -1.38 4.98 35.98
N LYS A 193 -2.31 5.70 36.59
CA LYS A 193 -2.86 6.95 36.04
C LYS A 193 -1.77 8.00 35.82
N GLU A 194 -0.88 8.16 36.79
CA GLU A 194 0.22 9.09 36.67
C GLU A 194 1.20 8.67 35.53
N TRP A 195 1.53 7.39 35.46
CA TRP A 195 2.37 6.84 34.38
C TRP A 195 1.73 7.06 33.03
N LEU A 196 0.44 6.75 32.85
CA LEU A 196 -0.31 6.99 31.61
C LEU A 196 -0.34 8.47 31.23
N SER A 197 -0.53 9.37 32.20
CA SER A 197 -0.52 10.80 31.95
C SER A 197 0.84 11.31 31.46
N ARG A 198 1.93 10.76 31.99
CA ARG A 198 3.29 11.06 31.51
C ARG A 198 3.50 10.55 30.09
N LYS A 199 3.08 9.30 29.79
CA LYS A 199 3.17 8.73 28.44
C LYS A 199 2.31 9.49 27.43
N ALA A 200 1.11 9.93 27.80
CA ALA A 200 0.26 10.74 26.93
C ALA A 200 0.95 12.05 26.48
N LYS A 201 1.68 12.72 27.39
CA LYS A 201 2.47 13.91 27.06
C LYS A 201 3.60 13.61 26.07
N ILE A 202 4.23 12.45 26.18
CA ILE A 202 5.27 11.99 25.25
C ILE A 202 4.64 11.77 23.87
N PHE A 203 3.50 11.08 23.78
CA PHE A 203 2.78 10.86 22.53
C PHE A 203 2.33 12.16 21.85
N GLN A 204 1.89 13.15 22.61
CA GLN A 204 1.52 14.47 22.05
C GLN A 204 2.72 15.23 21.47
N ASN A 205 3.95 14.89 21.88
CA ASN A 205 5.19 15.51 21.44
C ASN A 205 6.18 14.47 20.88
N LEU A 206 5.69 13.47 20.15
CA LEU A 206 6.45 12.30 19.74
C LEU A 206 7.72 12.66 18.97
N ASP A 207 7.64 13.59 18.01
CA ASP A 207 8.80 14.02 17.22
C ASP A 207 9.91 14.63 18.09
N ARG A 208 9.51 15.34 19.14
CA ARG A 208 10.47 15.90 20.09
C ARG A 208 11.03 14.83 21.02
N ALA A 209 10.18 13.91 21.49
CA ALA A 209 10.60 12.79 22.33
C ALA A 209 11.61 11.88 21.63
N MET A 210 11.37 11.53 20.36
CA MET A 210 12.29 10.72 19.56
C MET A 210 13.66 11.38 19.39
N ARG A 211 13.73 12.71 19.24
CA ARG A 211 15.00 13.44 19.16
C ARG A 211 15.83 13.36 20.45
N PHE A 212 15.18 13.14 21.57
CA PHE A 212 15.83 13.01 22.89
C PHE A 212 15.98 11.55 23.32
N GLY A 213 15.68 10.59 22.46
CA GLY A 213 15.81 9.15 22.77
C GLY A 213 14.87 8.69 23.88
N VAL A 214 13.70 9.32 24.02
CA VAL A 214 12.66 8.92 24.98
C VAL A 214 11.64 8.04 24.26
N ASP A 215 11.61 6.75 24.64
CA ASP A 215 10.64 5.75 24.18
C ASP A 215 9.32 5.81 24.98
#